data_813c39a79c223525ea9173bca56c9f11
#
_entry.id   813c39a79c223525ea9173bca56c9f11
#
_cell.length_a   1.000
_cell.length_b   1.000
_cell.length_c   1.000
_cell.angle_alpha   90.00
_cell.angle_beta   90.00
_cell.angle_gamma   90.00
#
_symmetry.space_group_name_H-M   'P 1'
#
loop_
_entity.id
_entity.type
_entity.pdbx_description
1 polymer ?
#
loop_
_entity_poly.entity_id
_entity_poly.type
_entity_poly.pdbx_seq_one_letter_code
_entity_poly.pdbx_strand_id
1 'polypeptide(L)'
;MKESYDIIVVGGGHAGSEAAHAAATLGMDTILLCLNIKMIANMPCNPHIGGSAKGIVVREIDALGGIMGKAADANYLQIKILNMSKGPGVRSLPKKIKKHIQHMFKIYYKILLI
;
A
#
# COMPACT_ATOMS: atom_id res chain seq x y z
N MET A 1 -10.73 18.75 -15.33
CA MET A 1 -9.37 18.22 -15.10
C MET A 1 -8.43 19.41 -15.12
N LYS A 2 -7.37 19.40 -14.28
CA LYS A 2 -6.29 20.37 -14.46
C LYS A 2 -5.53 20.04 -15.75
N GLU A 3 -4.96 21.04 -16.39
CA GLU A 3 -4.19 20.87 -17.63
C GLU A 3 -2.74 20.38 -17.38
N SER A 4 -2.26 20.48 -16.13
CA SER A 4 -0.91 20.05 -15.73
C SER A 4 -0.87 19.49 -14.32
N TYR A 5 0.06 18.59 -14.09
CA TYR A 5 0.39 17.99 -12.80
C TYR A 5 1.91 17.97 -12.65
N ASP A 6 2.39 18.07 -11.41
CA ASP A 6 3.84 17.99 -11.13
C ASP A 6 4.34 16.55 -11.34
N ILE A 7 3.53 15.56 -10.93
CA ILE A 7 3.88 14.14 -11.02
C ILE A 7 2.69 13.34 -11.56
N ILE A 8 2.99 12.47 -12.52
CA ILE A 8 2.04 11.50 -13.06
C ILE A 8 2.55 10.10 -12.74
N VAL A 9 1.78 9.35 -11.95
CA VAL A 9 2.06 7.95 -11.63
C VAL A 9 1.16 7.04 -12.45
N VAL A 10 1.74 6.12 -13.20
CA VAL A 10 0.99 5.17 -14.05
C VAL A 10 1.02 3.79 -13.41
N GLY A 11 -0.17 3.29 -13.06
CA GLY A 11 -0.36 1.99 -12.42
C GLY A 11 -0.70 2.09 -10.93
N GLY A 12 -1.88 1.58 -10.56
CA GLY A 12 -2.39 1.59 -9.18
C GLY A 12 -2.00 0.37 -8.33
N GLY A 13 -0.91 -0.32 -8.64
CA GLY A 13 -0.37 -1.38 -7.79
C GLY A 13 0.26 -0.85 -6.50
N HIS A 14 0.88 -1.73 -5.69
CA HIS A 14 1.51 -1.30 -4.43
C HIS A 14 2.57 -0.23 -4.64
N ALA A 15 3.47 -0.42 -5.61
CA ALA A 15 4.53 0.54 -5.92
C ALA A 15 3.96 1.91 -6.36
N GLY A 16 3.00 1.92 -7.27
CA GLY A 16 2.38 3.16 -7.73
C GLY A 16 1.59 3.89 -6.64
N SER A 17 0.93 3.13 -5.77
CA SER A 17 0.21 3.71 -4.64
C SER A 17 1.17 4.37 -3.64
N GLU A 18 2.29 3.72 -3.32
CA GLU A 18 3.32 4.30 -2.43
C GLU A 18 4.01 5.51 -3.08
N ALA A 19 4.32 5.43 -4.38
CA ALA A 19 4.91 6.55 -5.11
C ALA A 19 3.98 7.78 -5.13
N ALA A 20 2.70 7.57 -5.42
CA ALA A 20 1.71 8.65 -5.41
C ALA A 20 1.52 9.23 -3.99
N HIS A 21 1.55 8.36 -2.96
CA HIS A 21 1.50 8.79 -1.58
C HIS A 21 2.70 9.67 -1.21
N ALA A 22 3.90 9.21 -1.51
CA ALA A 22 5.12 9.94 -1.22
C ALA A 22 5.13 11.31 -1.91
N ALA A 23 4.82 11.35 -3.21
CA ALA A 23 4.75 12.58 -3.98
C ALA A 23 3.75 13.59 -3.41
N ALA A 24 2.53 13.13 -3.10
CA ALA A 24 1.50 13.98 -2.52
C ALA A 24 1.86 14.45 -1.10
N THR A 25 2.52 13.61 -0.31
CA THR A 25 3.00 13.99 1.04
C THR A 25 4.08 15.08 0.99
N LEU A 26 4.88 15.09 -0.07
CA LEU A 26 5.86 16.14 -0.35
C LEU A 26 5.23 17.43 -0.90
N GLY A 27 3.92 17.49 -1.04
CA GLY A 27 3.18 18.65 -1.51
C GLY A 27 3.08 18.79 -3.03
N MET A 28 3.49 17.76 -3.79
CA MET A 28 3.39 17.77 -5.25
C MET A 28 1.95 17.54 -5.71
N ASP A 29 1.51 18.26 -6.74
CA ASP A 29 0.23 18.00 -7.39
C ASP A 29 0.34 16.71 -8.20
N THR A 30 -0.17 15.62 -7.64
CA THR A 30 0.06 14.26 -8.14
C THR A 30 -1.22 13.65 -8.69
N ILE A 31 -1.12 13.02 -9.85
CA ILE A 31 -2.20 12.20 -10.42
C ILE A 31 -1.77 10.74 -10.50
N LEU A 32 -2.65 9.84 -10.07
CA LEU A 32 -2.49 8.39 -10.22
C LEU A 32 -3.43 7.88 -11.31
N LEU A 33 -2.87 7.34 -12.38
CA LEU A 33 -3.61 6.73 -13.48
C LEU A 33 -3.73 5.23 -13.26
N CYS A 34 -4.95 4.69 -13.31
CA CYS A 34 -5.20 3.27 -13.17
C CYS A 34 -6.43 2.83 -13.98
N LEU A 35 -6.42 1.59 -14.45
CA LEU A 35 -7.52 1.01 -15.22
C LEU A 35 -8.77 0.77 -14.38
N ASN A 36 -8.64 0.55 -13.09
CA ASN A 36 -9.77 0.26 -12.20
C ASN A 36 -9.45 0.72 -10.78
N ILE A 37 -10.20 1.67 -10.27
CA ILE A 37 -10.07 2.21 -8.90
C ILE A 37 -10.22 1.10 -7.85
N LYS A 38 -11.04 0.09 -8.10
CA LYS A 38 -11.24 -1.03 -7.17
C LYS A 38 -10.02 -1.95 -7.04
N MET A 39 -9.05 -1.82 -7.94
CA MET A 39 -7.83 -2.63 -7.97
C MET A 39 -6.62 -1.90 -7.38
N ILE A 40 -6.77 -0.67 -6.93
CA ILE A 40 -5.68 0.08 -6.31
C ILE A 40 -5.22 -0.64 -5.04
N ALA A 41 -3.91 -0.86 -4.93
CA ALA A 41 -3.26 -1.59 -3.83
C ALA A 41 -3.93 -2.94 -3.53
N ASN A 42 -4.47 -3.60 -4.56
CA ASN A 42 -5.15 -4.88 -4.39
C ASN A 42 -4.16 -5.98 -4.01
N MET A 43 -4.56 -6.83 -3.07
CA MET A 43 -3.82 -8.01 -2.63
C MET A 43 -4.59 -9.28 -3.02
N PRO A 44 -4.50 -9.74 -4.29
CA PRO A 44 -5.34 -10.83 -4.78
C PRO A 44 -4.95 -12.20 -4.24
N CYS A 45 -3.69 -12.40 -3.91
CA CYS A 45 -3.13 -13.74 -3.68
C CYS A 45 -3.09 -14.15 -2.23
N ASN A 46 -2.98 -13.44 -1.27
CA ASN A 46 -3.10 -13.68 0.17
C ASN A 46 -3.27 -12.30 0.83
N PRO A 47 -4.41 -12.00 1.40
CA PRO A 47 -4.64 -10.72 2.04
C PRO A 47 -3.90 -10.64 3.38
N HIS A 48 -2.60 -10.90 3.33
CA HIS A 48 -1.69 -10.88 4.46
C HIS A 48 -0.50 -9.99 4.15
N ILE A 49 -0.17 -9.13 5.08
CA ILE A 49 1.12 -8.45 5.09
C ILE A 49 2.05 -9.30 5.94
N GLY A 50 2.93 -10.02 5.28
CA GLY A 50 3.88 -10.95 5.89
C GLY A 50 4.39 -11.98 4.89
N GLY A 51 5.45 -12.68 5.24
CA GLY A 51 6.17 -13.63 4.38
C GLY A 51 7.65 -13.30 4.36
N SER A 52 8.46 -14.14 3.71
CA SER A 52 9.91 -14.09 3.81
C SER A 52 10.55 -12.76 3.43
N ALA A 53 10.00 -12.02 2.49
CA ALA A 53 10.53 -10.71 2.08
C ALA A 53 9.55 -9.56 2.33
N LYS A 54 8.25 -9.81 2.21
CA LYS A 54 7.22 -8.78 2.31
C LYS A 54 7.25 -8.03 3.65
N GLY A 55 7.45 -8.74 4.75
CA GLY A 55 7.51 -8.13 6.08
C GLY A 55 8.70 -7.19 6.26
N ILE A 56 9.83 -7.47 5.63
CA ILE A 56 11.03 -6.60 5.66
C ILE A 56 10.76 -5.34 4.87
N VAL A 57 10.35 -5.48 3.61
CA VAL A 57 10.07 -4.35 2.70
C VAL A 57 8.99 -3.43 3.27
N VAL A 58 7.92 -3.98 3.85
CA VAL A 58 6.85 -3.14 4.45
C VAL A 58 7.37 -2.31 5.63
N ARG A 59 8.28 -2.84 6.46
CA ARG A 59 8.89 -2.08 7.55
C ARG A 59 9.78 -0.95 7.05
N GLU A 60 10.53 -1.19 5.98
CA GLU A 60 11.36 -0.15 5.35
C GLU A 60 10.49 0.96 4.77
N ILE A 61 9.41 0.61 4.06
CA ILE A 61 8.44 1.56 3.52
C ILE A 61 7.76 2.34 4.65
N ASP A 62 7.37 1.68 5.73
CA ASP A 62 6.73 2.30 6.89
C ASP A 62 7.66 3.30 7.58
N ALA A 63 8.94 2.94 7.74
CA ALA A 63 9.97 3.84 8.27
C ALA A 63 10.17 5.11 7.43
N LEU A 64 9.92 5.03 6.12
CA LEU A 64 9.93 6.15 5.19
C LEU A 64 8.59 6.93 5.13
N GLY A 65 7.64 6.56 5.97
CA GLY A 65 6.33 7.22 6.03
C GLY A 65 5.28 6.66 5.08
N GLY A 66 5.52 5.49 4.47
CA GLY A 66 4.61 4.84 3.54
C GLY A 66 3.24 4.51 4.13
N ILE A 67 2.30 4.18 3.27
CA ILE A 67 0.90 4.01 3.65
C ILE A 67 0.51 2.55 3.91
N MET A 68 1.25 1.58 3.38
CA MET A 68 0.87 0.17 3.48
C MET A 68 0.81 -0.34 4.92
N GLY A 69 1.80 0.00 5.75
CA GLY A 69 1.82 -0.36 7.17
C GLY A 69 0.62 0.24 7.91
N LYS A 70 0.40 1.53 7.74
CA LYS A 70 -0.72 2.28 8.34
C LYS A 70 -2.08 1.73 7.91
N ALA A 71 -2.24 1.42 6.61
CA ALA A 71 -3.46 0.84 6.08
C ALA A 71 -3.71 -0.57 6.63
N ALA A 72 -2.65 -1.35 6.83
CA ALA A 72 -2.73 -2.66 7.45
C ALA A 72 -3.17 -2.56 8.91
N ASP A 73 -2.61 -1.63 9.66
CA ASP A 73 -2.94 -1.42 11.07
C ASP A 73 -4.37 -0.93 11.26
N ALA A 74 -4.88 -0.11 10.36
CA ALA A 74 -6.26 0.37 10.42
C ALA A 74 -7.31 -0.70 10.05
N ASN A 75 -6.92 -1.75 9.33
CA ASN A 75 -7.88 -2.70 8.73
C ASN A 75 -7.58 -4.17 9.03
N TYR A 76 -6.71 -4.50 9.96
CA TYR A 76 -6.42 -5.88 10.28
C TYR A 76 -7.60 -6.58 10.95
N LEU A 77 -7.79 -7.87 10.62
CA LEU A 77 -8.76 -8.75 11.26
C LEU A 77 -8.09 -9.66 12.28
N GLN A 78 -6.84 -10.03 12.04
CA GLN A 78 -6.10 -10.95 12.88
C GLN A 78 -4.61 -10.69 12.74
N ILE A 79 -3.89 -10.79 13.85
CA ILE A 79 -2.43 -10.79 13.90
C ILE A 79 -1.99 -12.16 14.39
N LYS A 80 -1.08 -12.81 13.68
CA LYS A 80 -0.50 -14.09 14.08
C LYS A 80 0.99 -14.12 13.76
N ILE A 81 1.81 -14.55 14.71
CA ILE A 81 3.24 -14.78 14.43
C ILE A 81 3.35 -16.10 13.67
N LEU A 82 3.89 -16.05 12.47
CA LEU A 82 4.21 -17.23 11.68
C LEU A 82 5.70 -17.55 11.77
N ASN A 83 6.03 -18.82 11.52
CA ASN A 83 7.41 -19.29 11.48
C ASN A 83 8.19 -19.03 12.77
N MET A 84 7.57 -19.20 13.94
CA MET A 84 8.22 -18.99 15.24
C MET A 84 9.46 -19.88 15.42
N SER A 85 9.47 -21.07 14.82
CA SER A 85 10.59 -22.01 14.83
C SER A 85 11.70 -21.69 13.82
N LYS A 86 11.51 -20.69 12.98
CA LYS A 86 12.48 -20.29 11.95
C LYS A 86 13.31 -19.10 12.43
N GLY A 87 14.41 -18.82 11.72
CA GLY A 87 15.29 -17.69 12.03
C GLY A 87 14.59 -16.32 11.90
N PRO A 88 15.19 -15.25 12.47
CA PRO A 88 14.57 -13.93 12.54
C PRO A 88 14.14 -13.35 11.19
N GLY A 89 14.88 -13.63 10.12
CA GLY A 89 14.57 -13.11 8.77
C GLY A 89 13.29 -13.67 8.14
N VAL A 90 12.78 -14.81 8.66
CA VAL A 90 11.53 -15.43 8.18
C VAL A 90 10.39 -15.36 9.20
N ARG A 91 10.65 -14.86 10.42
CA ARG A 91 9.59 -14.57 11.38
C ARG A 91 8.80 -13.39 10.86
N SER A 92 7.52 -13.59 10.65
CA SER A 92 6.64 -12.51 10.23
C SER A 92 5.45 -12.40 11.16
N LEU A 93 4.99 -11.18 11.37
CA LEU A 93 3.66 -10.89 11.91
C LEU A 93 2.70 -10.64 10.76
N PRO A 94 2.14 -11.67 10.12
CA PRO A 94 1.17 -11.43 9.09
C PRO A 94 -0.09 -10.86 9.73
N LYS A 95 -0.53 -9.74 9.20
CA LYS A 95 -1.82 -9.14 9.49
C LYS A 95 -2.77 -9.56 8.37
N LYS A 96 -3.83 -10.28 8.71
CA LYS A 96 -4.92 -10.57 7.78
C LYS A 96 -5.75 -9.31 7.61
N ILE A 97 -5.85 -8.80 6.40
CA ILE A 97 -6.45 -7.50 6.12
C ILE A 97 -7.83 -7.69 5.49
N LYS A 98 -8.80 -6.88 5.91
CA LYS A 98 -10.08 -6.74 5.24
C LYS A 98 -9.87 -6.06 3.88
N LYS A 99 -10.66 -6.41 2.85
CA LYS A 99 -10.61 -5.88 1.48
C LYS A 99 -10.71 -4.34 1.31
N HIS A 100 -10.60 -3.54 2.38
CA HIS A 100 -10.95 -2.12 2.41
C HIS A 100 -9.76 -1.14 2.42
N ILE A 101 -8.53 -1.62 2.18
CA ILE A 101 -7.37 -0.72 1.96
C ILE A 101 -7.67 0.32 0.86
N GLN A 102 -8.42 -0.11 -0.14
CA GLN A 102 -8.88 0.74 -1.25
C GLN A 102 -9.66 1.99 -0.81
N HIS A 103 -10.34 1.92 0.33
CA HIS A 103 -11.13 3.07 0.84
C HIS A 103 -10.24 4.19 1.36
N MET A 104 -9.12 3.86 1.97
CA MET A 104 -8.16 4.85 2.46
C MET A 104 -7.47 5.60 1.31
N PHE A 105 -7.14 4.91 0.22
CA PHE A 105 -6.53 5.54 -0.94
C PHE A 105 -7.50 6.50 -1.68
N LYS A 106 -8.81 6.26 -1.64
CA LYS A 106 -9.79 7.15 -2.24
C LYS A 106 -9.91 8.51 -1.55
N ILE A 107 -9.61 8.57 -0.25
CA ILE A 107 -9.79 9.78 0.56
C ILE A 107 -8.66 10.77 0.33
N TYR A 108 -7.46 10.29 -0.01
CA TYR A 108 -6.26 11.11 -0.06
C TYR A 108 -5.85 11.62 -1.44
N TYR A 109 -6.36 11.03 -2.54
CA TYR A 109 -5.84 11.34 -3.88
C TYR A 109 -6.91 11.60 -4.92
N LYS A 110 -6.64 12.55 -5.82
CA LYS A 110 -7.37 12.69 -7.08
C LYS A 110 -6.96 11.53 -7.99
N ILE A 111 -7.78 10.48 -8.02
CA ILE A 111 -7.57 9.32 -8.86
C ILE A 111 -8.35 9.51 -10.14
N LEU A 112 -7.66 9.52 -11.27
CA LEU A 112 -8.28 9.51 -12.59
C LEU A 112 -8.30 8.09 -13.14
N LEU A 113 -9.48 7.67 -13.61
CA LEU A 113 -9.65 6.47 -14.43
C LEU A 113 -9.37 6.82 -15.90
N ILE A 114 -8.60 5.99 -16.55
CA ILE A 114 -8.49 5.96 -18.01
C ILE A 114 -9.30 4.79 -18.53
#